data_c0bc4be956c068c7dd0d31142d36a0cd
#
_entry.id   c0bc4be956c068c7dd0d31142d36a0cd
#
_cell.length_a   1.000
_cell.length_b   1.000
_cell.length_c   1.000
_cell.angle_alpha   90.00
_cell.angle_beta   90.00
_cell.angle_gamma   90.00
#
_symmetry.space_group_name_H-M   'P 1'
#
loop_
_entity.id
_entity.type
_entity.pdbx_description
1 polymer ?
#
loop_
_entity_poly.entity_id
_entity_poly.type
_entity_poly.pdbx_seq_one_letter_code
_entity_poly.pdbx_strand_id
1 'polypeptide(L)'
;MELKRVVVTGIGALTPLGNSLEDYWNSLLQGVPGADYITLFDATKFKTRFACELKHFDPLQFLDRKEARKLDRFTQTALGASDQAVADAGITKENNSPDRTGVVFASGIGGLITFQEEVINFAKGDGTPRYNPFFIPKMILDIAAGHISMRHGFRGPNFAVVSACASSTNAIMEAFNLIRLGMADIILSGGSESVISEAGVGGFNAMKALSERNEDPKTASRPYDKDRDGFVMGEGAGALIMEELEHAQKRGAKIYCEIAGCGATADAYHITAPHPEGLGAKNVMNAALRDAGMKPGDIDYINTHGTSTPLGDVSEVKAIMDVFGDDAFRLNISSTKSMTGHCLGAAGVVEAIACIMSVVNDIIPPTINHFTDDPALDQRLDFTFRHSKKRIVRAALSNTFGFGGHNACVIVKKYLGA
;
A
#
# COMPACT_ATOMS: atom_id res chain seq x y z
N MET A 1 -25.25 -18.61 -6.63
CA MET A 1 -24.14 -18.94 -5.71
C MET A 1 -24.13 -17.83 -4.66
N GLU A 2 -24.22 -18.18 -3.39
CA GLU A 2 -24.06 -17.21 -2.30
C GLU A 2 -22.58 -16.88 -2.16
N LEU A 3 -22.25 -15.58 -2.12
CA LEU A 3 -20.88 -15.13 -1.96
C LEU A 3 -20.44 -15.29 -0.51
N LYS A 4 -19.24 -15.82 -0.29
CA LYS A 4 -18.70 -16.02 1.05
C LYS A 4 -18.19 -14.68 1.63
N ARG A 5 -18.28 -14.55 2.95
CA ARG A 5 -17.72 -13.40 3.68
C ARG A 5 -16.22 -13.58 3.85
N VAL A 6 -15.47 -12.48 3.75
CA VAL A 6 -14.00 -12.50 3.83
C VAL A 6 -13.53 -11.59 4.96
N VAL A 7 -12.68 -12.13 5.82
CA VAL A 7 -12.12 -11.44 6.98
C VAL A 7 -10.60 -11.38 6.92
N VAL A 8 -10.02 -10.47 7.68
CA VAL A 8 -8.56 -10.37 7.86
C VAL A 8 -8.22 -10.97 9.21
N THR A 9 -7.34 -11.98 9.20
CA THR A 9 -6.94 -12.74 10.40
C THR A 9 -5.47 -12.55 10.77
N GLY A 10 -4.64 -12.00 9.88
CA GLY A 10 -3.24 -11.71 10.17
C GLY A 10 -2.73 -10.54 9.36
N ILE A 11 -1.79 -9.79 9.94
CA ILE A 11 -1.21 -8.59 9.37
C ILE A 11 0.30 -8.59 9.58
N GLY A 12 1.05 -8.21 8.53
CA GLY A 12 2.46 -7.91 8.59
C GLY A 12 2.78 -6.58 7.91
N ALA A 13 3.69 -5.80 8.48
CA ALA A 13 4.05 -4.49 7.99
C ALA A 13 5.53 -4.19 8.16
N LEU A 14 6.18 -3.79 7.08
CA LEU A 14 7.52 -3.20 7.04
C LEU A 14 7.38 -1.84 6.36
N THR A 15 7.56 -0.76 7.11
CA THR A 15 7.30 0.60 6.65
C THR A 15 8.39 1.57 7.08
N PRO A 16 8.51 2.76 6.47
CA PRO A 16 9.44 3.78 6.94
C PRO A 16 9.24 4.22 8.40
N LEU A 17 8.09 3.86 8.98
CA LEU A 17 7.70 4.22 10.34
C LEU A 17 7.95 3.11 11.36
N GLY A 18 8.24 1.90 10.93
CA GLY A 18 8.52 0.76 11.79
C GLY A 18 8.47 -0.57 11.05
N ASN A 19 9.15 -1.57 11.59
CA ASN A 19 9.30 -2.90 11.01
C ASN A 19 8.37 -3.94 11.68
N SER A 20 7.33 -3.49 12.35
CA SER A 20 6.24 -4.30 12.91
C SER A 20 4.92 -3.56 12.78
N LEU A 21 3.80 -4.28 12.88
CA LEU A 21 2.46 -3.67 12.91
C LEU A 21 2.31 -2.67 14.07
N GLU A 22 2.84 -3.01 15.24
CA GLU A 22 2.78 -2.17 16.44
C GLU A 22 3.56 -0.86 16.26
N ASP A 23 4.81 -0.94 15.80
CA ASP A 23 5.65 0.24 15.55
C ASP A 23 5.03 1.15 14.48
N TYR A 24 4.56 0.55 13.39
CA TYR A 24 3.88 1.26 12.32
C TYR A 24 2.65 2.02 12.85
N TRP A 25 1.77 1.33 13.55
CA TRP A 25 0.54 1.94 14.08
C TRP A 25 0.82 3.05 15.10
N ASN A 26 1.71 2.81 16.06
CA ASN A 26 2.08 3.80 17.07
C ASN A 26 2.71 5.05 16.44
N SER A 27 3.57 4.88 15.45
CA SER A 27 4.20 5.99 14.72
C SER A 27 3.17 6.79 13.90
N LEU A 28 2.21 6.12 13.27
CA LEU A 28 1.08 6.79 12.59
C LEU A 28 0.29 7.68 13.57
N LEU A 29 -0.07 7.15 14.73
CA LEU A 29 -0.85 7.90 15.72
C LEU A 29 -0.10 9.12 16.29
N GLN A 30 1.23 9.02 16.38
CA GLN A 30 2.10 10.09 16.86
C GLN A 30 2.43 11.13 15.77
N GLY A 31 2.07 10.88 14.51
CA GLY A 31 2.40 11.78 13.42
C GLY A 31 3.90 11.81 13.09
N VAL A 32 4.60 10.67 13.18
CA VAL A 32 6.05 10.60 12.94
C VAL A 32 6.35 10.72 11.45
N PRO A 33 7.16 11.72 11.00
CA PRO A 33 7.57 11.82 9.60
C PRO A 33 8.61 10.74 9.26
N GLY A 34 8.37 9.97 8.20
CA GLY A 34 9.28 8.93 7.71
C GLY A 34 10.39 9.44 6.80
N ALA A 35 10.20 10.62 6.19
CA ALA A 35 11.14 11.18 5.23
C ALA A 35 12.44 11.65 5.88
N ASP A 36 13.56 11.31 5.24
CA ASP A 36 14.91 11.73 5.62
C ASP A 36 15.81 11.72 4.38
N TYR A 37 17.03 12.22 4.49
CA TYR A 37 17.99 12.15 3.40
C TYR A 37 18.27 10.71 2.99
N ILE A 38 18.40 10.49 1.66
CA ILE A 38 18.70 9.16 1.09
C ILE A 38 20.06 8.67 1.59
N THR A 39 20.09 7.43 2.07
CA THR A 39 21.30 6.74 2.54
C THR A 39 21.69 5.55 1.65
N LEU A 40 20.80 5.07 0.79
CA LEU A 40 21.02 3.89 -0.05
C LEU A 40 21.97 4.16 -1.24
N PHE A 41 22.13 5.42 -1.66
CA PHE A 41 23.07 5.84 -2.69
C PHE A 41 23.46 7.31 -2.53
N ASP A 42 24.48 7.78 -3.24
CA ASP A 42 24.87 9.21 -3.25
C ASP A 42 23.89 10.05 -4.08
N ALA A 43 22.97 10.72 -3.39
CA ALA A 43 21.95 11.56 -3.99
C ALA A 43 22.38 13.04 -4.19
N THR A 44 23.62 13.42 -3.94
CA THR A 44 24.08 14.83 -3.95
C THR A 44 23.86 15.56 -5.28
N LYS A 45 23.84 14.83 -6.41
CA LYS A 45 23.60 15.36 -7.76
C LYS A 45 22.14 15.29 -8.20
N PHE A 46 21.25 14.75 -7.37
CA PHE A 46 19.83 14.60 -7.69
C PHE A 46 19.03 15.83 -7.28
N LYS A 47 17.94 16.10 -7.99
CA LYS A 47 17.02 17.18 -7.63
C LYS A 47 16.31 16.89 -6.32
N THR A 48 15.88 15.66 -6.11
CA THR A 48 15.35 15.16 -4.82
C THR A 48 16.43 14.33 -4.15
N ARG A 49 16.77 14.66 -2.90
CA ARG A 49 17.84 14.04 -2.13
C ARG A 49 17.34 13.33 -0.87
N PHE A 50 16.04 13.12 -0.76
CA PHE A 50 15.37 12.51 0.39
C PHE A 50 14.31 11.51 -0.07
N ALA A 51 13.98 10.58 0.83
CA ALA A 51 12.97 9.55 0.64
C ALA A 51 12.49 9.01 1.99
N CYS A 52 11.46 8.20 2.00
CA CYS A 52 11.02 7.43 3.15
C CYS A 52 11.59 6.00 3.03
N GLU A 53 12.84 5.81 3.45
CA GLU A 53 13.52 4.51 3.49
C GLU A 53 13.05 3.66 4.67
N LEU A 54 13.11 2.34 4.53
CA LEU A 54 12.96 1.40 5.65
C LEU A 54 14.15 1.57 6.61
N LYS A 55 13.88 2.00 7.83
CA LYS A 55 14.89 2.22 8.86
C LYS A 55 15.21 0.90 9.57
N HIS A 56 16.51 0.62 9.76
CA HIS A 56 16.99 -0.57 10.49
C HIS A 56 16.50 -1.91 9.89
N PHE A 57 16.18 -1.93 8.60
CA PHE A 57 15.81 -3.15 7.91
C PHE A 57 17.04 -4.02 7.66
N ASP A 58 17.10 -5.19 8.31
CA ASP A 58 18.11 -6.21 8.08
C ASP A 58 17.42 -7.51 7.64
N PRO A 59 17.56 -7.92 6.36
CA PRO A 59 16.96 -9.16 5.88
C PRO A 59 17.50 -10.41 6.58
N LEU A 60 18.67 -10.35 7.22
CA LEU A 60 19.25 -11.49 7.92
C LEU A 60 18.52 -11.84 9.24
N GLN A 61 17.55 -11.04 9.66
CA GLN A 61 16.66 -11.39 10.77
C GLN A 61 15.70 -12.54 10.43
N PHE A 62 15.44 -12.78 9.13
CA PHE A 62 14.49 -13.81 8.65
C PHE A 62 14.97 -14.60 7.42
N LEU A 63 16.12 -14.24 6.85
CA LEU A 63 16.73 -14.93 5.71
C LEU A 63 18.17 -15.33 6.04
N ASP A 64 18.62 -16.48 5.58
CA ASP A 64 20.06 -16.75 5.59
C ASP A 64 20.79 -15.91 4.51
N ARG A 65 22.13 -15.78 4.67
CA ARG A 65 22.95 -14.98 3.74
C ARG A 65 22.91 -15.47 2.29
N LYS A 66 22.76 -16.79 2.06
CA LYS A 66 22.73 -17.34 0.71
C LYS A 66 21.40 -17.05 0.04
N GLU A 67 20.32 -17.15 0.80
CA GLU A 67 18.97 -16.81 0.36
C GLU A 67 18.87 -15.31 0.07
N ALA A 68 19.25 -14.44 1.01
CA ALA A 68 19.19 -13.00 0.85
C ALA A 68 19.91 -12.48 -0.42
N ARG A 69 21.08 -13.07 -0.78
CA ARG A 69 21.82 -12.70 -2.00
C ARG A 69 21.12 -13.08 -3.31
N LYS A 70 20.18 -14.01 -3.28
CA LYS A 70 19.41 -14.45 -4.45
C LYS A 70 18.14 -13.63 -4.67
N LEU A 71 17.83 -12.70 -3.79
CA LEU A 71 16.61 -11.91 -3.78
C LEU A 71 16.92 -10.43 -3.97
N ASP A 72 16.06 -9.73 -4.72
CA ASP A 72 16.03 -8.28 -4.71
C ASP A 72 15.40 -7.78 -3.40
N ARG A 73 15.65 -6.52 -3.05
CA ARG A 73 15.17 -5.91 -1.81
C ARG A 73 13.64 -5.96 -1.69
N PHE A 74 12.88 -5.76 -2.80
CA PHE A 74 11.42 -5.85 -2.74
C PHE A 74 10.94 -7.26 -2.35
N THR A 75 11.62 -8.32 -2.81
CA THR A 75 11.28 -9.70 -2.40
C THR A 75 11.68 -9.98 -0.97
N GLN A 76 12.81 -9.44 -0.49
CA GLN A 76 13.22 -9.56 0.91
C GLN A 76 12.18 -8.94 1.84
N THR A 77 11.70 -7.74 1.54
CA THR A 77 10.66 -7.07 2.34
C THR A 77 9.31 -7.78 2.25
N ALA A 78 8.95 -8.32 1.08
CA ALA A 78 7.76 -9.15 0.89
C ALA A 78 7.76 -10.36 1.83
N LEU A 79 8.87 -11.09 1.90
CA LEU A 79 9.02 -12.25 2.78
C LEU A 79 8.92 -11.85 4.26
N GLY A 80 9.58 -10.76 4.67
CA GLY A 80 9.51 -10.30 6.04
C GLY A 80 8.08 -9.93 6.48
N ALA A 81 7.35 -9.16 5.66
CA ALA A 81 5.95 -8.83 5.94
C ALA A 81 5.04 -10.08 5.93
N SER A 82 5.30 -11.01 5.01
CA SER A 82 4.52 -12.26 4.92
C SER A 82 4.73 -13.17 6.13
N ASP A 83 5.97 -13.31 6.60
CA ASP A 83 6.26 -14.07 7.82
C ASP A 83 5.51 -13.51 9.03
N GLN A 84 5.50 -12.17 9.17
CA GLN A 84 4.73 -11.51 10.24
C GLN A 84 3.23 -11.81 10.13
N ALA A 85 2.65 -11.69 8.93
CA ALA A 85 1.22 -11.93 8.72
C ALA A 85 0.82 -13.38 9.00
N VAL A 86 1.62 -14.35 8.57
CA VAL A 86 1.39 -15.79 8.83
C VAL A 86 1.48 -16.09 10.32
N ALA A 87 2.50 -15.54 11.01
CA ALA A 87 2.67 -15.71 12.45
C ALA A 87 1.52 -15.06 13.24
N ASP A 88 1.11 -13.84 12.88
CA ASP A 88 -0.01 -13.13 13.53
C ASP A 88 -1.36 -13.86 13.33
N ALA A 89 -1.57 -14.46 12.15
CA ALA A 89 -2.76 -15.27 11.89
C ALA A 89 -2.74 -16.63 12.61
N GLY A 90 -1.62 -17.06 13.14
CA GLY A 90 -1.44 -18.38 13.75
C GLY A 90 -1.69 -19.52 12.76
N ILE A 91 -1.30 -19.34 11.48
CA ILE A 91 -1.45 -20.39 10.47
C ILE A 91 -0.35 -21.43 10.66
N THR A 92 -0.74 -22.70 10.76
CA THR A 92 0.15 -23.85 10.89
C THR A 92 -0.23 -24.92 9.86
N LYS A 93 0.58 -25.98 9.74
CA LYS A 93 0.29 -27.09 8.84
C LYS A 93 -0.97 -27.87 9.25
N GLU A 94 -1.35 -27.81 10.52
CA GLU A 94 -2.46 -28.54 11.11
C GLU A 94 -3.80 -27.84 10.92
N ASN A 95 -3.79 -26.49 10.78
CA ASN A 95 -5.00 -25.67 10.76
C ASN A 95 -5.30 -25.00 9.42
N ASN A 96 -4.57 -25.38 8.37
CA ASN A 96 -4.83 -24.93 7.01
C ASN A 96 -4.74 -26.07 6.00
N SER A 97 -5.38 -25.90 4.84
CA SER A 97 -5.22 -26.77 3.68
C SER A 97 -4.29 -26.09 2.67
N PRO A 98 -3.06 -26.61 2.45
CA PRO A 98 -2.11 -25.99 1.53
C PRO A 98 -2.66 -25.77 0.10
N ASP A 99 -3.48 -26.69 -0.40
CA ASP A 99 -4.06 -26.61 -1.76
C ASP A 99 -5.22 -25.60 -1.85
N ARG A 100 -5.73 -25.14 -0.70
CA ARG A 100 -6.77 -24.13 -0.57
C ARG A 100 -6.23 -22.80 -0.05
N THR A 101 -4.92 -22.71 0.19
CA THR A 101 -4.23 -21.52 0.66
C THR A 101 -3.35 -20.97 -0.45
N GLY A 102 -3.63 -19.76 -0.91
CA GLY A 102 -2.96 -19.12 -2.04
C GLY A 102 -2.16 -17.88 -1.66
N VAL A 103 -1.51 -17.30 -2.67
CA VAL A 103 -0.75 -16.05 -2.57
C VAL A 103 -1.08 -15.15 -3.76
N VAL A 104 -1.56 -13.93 -3.48
CA VAL A 104 -1.74 -12.88 -4.49
C VAL A 104 -0.97 -11.66 -4.00
N PHE A 105 0.21 -11.43 -4.56
CA PHE A 105 1.14 -10.44 -4.04
C PHE A 105 1.63 -9.49 -5.12
N ALA A 106 1.63 -8.18 -4.83
CA ALA A 106 1.87 -7.13 -5.82
C ALA A 106 3.23 -6.47 -5.68
N SER A 107 3.73 -5.94 -6.79
CA SER A 107 4.75 -4.91 -6.85
C SER A 107 4.47 -4.05 -8.08
N GLY A 108 4.79 -2.76 -8.04
CA GLY A 108 4.55 -1.86 -9.16
C GLY A 108 5.69 -1.88 -10.18
N ILE A 109 6.93 -2.00 -9.72
CA ILE A 109 8.15 -1.93 -10.53
C ILE A 109 9.02 -3.18 -10.36
N GLY A 110 9.05 -3.78 -9.16
CA GLY A 110 9.82 -4.99 -8.88
C GLY A 110 11.32 -4.74 -8.73
N GLY A 111 12.15 -5.63 -9.26
CA GLY A 111 13.60 -5.68 -9.05
C GLY A 111 14.43 -4.63 -9.79
N LEU A 112 14.04 -3.37 -9.72
CA LEU A 112 14.73 -2.25 -10.39
C LEU A 112 16.18 -2.08 -9.91
N ILE A 113 16.43 -2.30 -8.61
CA ILE A 113 17.78 -2.20 -8.05
C ILE A 113 18.69 -3.24 -8.70
N THR A 114 18.24 -4.50 -8.74
CA THR A 114 18.97 -5.58 -9.42
C THR A 114 19.19 -5.28 -10.90
N PHE A 115 18.15 -4.79 -11.60
CA PHE A 115 18.29 -4.42 -13.02
C PHE A 115 19.34 -3.35 -13.22
N GLN A 116 19.29 -2.27 -12.44
CA GLN A 116 20.25 -1.19 -12.49
C GLN A 116 21.70 -1.69 -12.27
N GLU A 117 21.92 -2.49 -11.21
CA GLU A 117 23.24 -3.02 -10.86
C GLU A 117 23.82 -3.90 -11.98
N GLU A 118 23.05 -4.83 -12.52
CA GLU A 118 23.50 -5.77 -13.57
C GLU A 118 23.81 -5.02 -14.88
N VAL A 119 23.00 -4.03 -15.27
CA VAL A 119 23.25 -3.22 -16.47
C VAL A 119 24.51 -2.34 -16.30
N ILE A 120 24.69 -1.73 -15.13
CA ILE A 120 25.88 -0.92 -14.83
C ILE A 120 27.14 -1.81 -14.85
N ASN A 121 27.08 -3.00 -14.26
CA ASN A 121 28.21 -3.93 -14.23
C ASN A 121 28.58 -4.40 -15.66
N PHE A 122 27.59 -4.70 -16.48
CA PHE A 122 27.83 -5.03 -17.88
C PHE A 122 28.46 -3.87 -18.66
N ALA A 123 27.93 -2.64 -18.50
CA ALA A 123 28.40 -1.45 -19.20
C ALA A 123 29.83 -1.05 -18.81
N LYS A 124 30.24 -1.33 -17.57
CA LYS A 124 31.64 -1.09 -17.09
C LYS A 124 32.59 -2.23 -17.41
N GLY A 125 32.11 -3.37 -17.91
CA GLY A 125 32.89 -4.55 -18.25
C GLY A 125 33.55 -4.48 -19.62
N ASP A 126 34.08 -5.61 -20.07
CA ASP A 126 34.76 -5.79 -21.35
C ASP A 126 33.81 -6.17 -22.52
N GLY A 127 32.50 -6.04 -22.31
CA GLY A 127 31.45 -6.45 -23.27
C GLY A 127 31.08 -7.93 -23.20
N THR A 128 31.76 -8.73 -22.38
CA THR A 128 31.37 -10.13 -22.15
C THR A 128 30.12 -10.18 -21.27
N PRO A 129 29.03 -10.86 -21.68
CA PRO A 129 27.78 -10.91 -20.90
C PRO A 129 27.91 -11.82 -19.69
N ARG A 130 28.41 -11.30 -18.58
CA ARG A 130 28.58 -12.01 -17.31
C ARG A 130 27.52 -11.51 -16.32
N TYR A 131 26.27 -11.94 -16.52
CA TYR A 131 25.17 -11.62 -15.61
C TYR A 131 25.07 -12.63 -14.45
N ASN A 132 24.52 -12.16 -13.32
CA ASN A 132 24.17 -13.03 -12.22
C ASN A 132 23.14 -14.08 -12.68
N PRO A 133 23.33 -15.40 -12.39
CA PRO A 133 22.35 -16.43 -12.74
C PRO A 133 20.93 -16.18 -12.20
N PHE A 134 20.82 -15.39 -11.13
CA PHE A 134 19.54 -15.00 -10.53
C PHE A 134 19.02 -13.65 -11.02
N PHE A 135 19.65 -13.02 -12.03
CA PHE A 135 19.26 -11.71 -12.53
C PHE A 135 17.79 -11.65 -12.88
N ILE A 136 17.34 -12.50 -13.79
CA ILE A 136 15.92 -12.53 -14.21
C ILE A 136 14.98 -12.91 -13.05
N PRO A 137 15.23 -14.01 -12.30
CA PRO A 137 14.39 -14.32 -11.12
C PRO A 137 14.33 -13.21 -10.07
N LYS A 138 15.39 -12.43 -9.86
CA LYS A 138 15.38 -11.31 -8.92
C LYS A 138 14.56 -10.12 -9.43
N MET A 139 14.45 -9.95 -10.74
CA MET A 139 13.86 -8.77 -11.36
C MET A 139 12.35 -8.88 -11.54
N ILE A 140 11.82 -10.06 -11.89
CA ILE A 140 10.40 -10.24 -12.24
C ILE A 140 9.49 -10.09 -11.02
N LEU A 141 8.32 -9.45 -11.25
CA LEU A 141 7.44 -9.02 -10.15
C LEU A 141 6.72 -10.17 -9.43
N ASP A 142 6.43 -11.26 -10.14
CA ASP A 142 5.73 -12.44 -9.61
C ASP A 142 6.57 -13.27 -8.65
N ILE A 143 7.89 -13.05 -8.66
CA ILE A 143 8.81 -13.87 -7.88
C ILE A 143 8.58 -13.77 -6.37
N ALA A 144 8.10 -12.61 -5.89
CA ALA A 144 7.74 -12.43 -4.48
C ALA A 144 6.61 -13.41 -4.08
N ALA A 145 5.54 -13.52 -4.88
CA ALA A 145 4.47 -14.48 -4.64
C ALA A 145 4.98 -15.94 -4.68
N GLY A 146 5.88 -16.24 -5.63
CA GLY A 146 6.53 -17.54 -5.73
C GLY A 146 7.35 -17.91 -4.48
N HIS A 147 8.18 -17.00 -3.99
CA HIS A 147 8.98 -17.21 -2.78
C HIS A 147 8.12 -17.37 -1.52
N ILE A 148 7.06 -16.55 -1.36
CA ILE A 148 6.11 -16.67 -0.26
C ILE A 148 5.44 -18.04 -0.28
N SER A 149 4.96 -18.49 -1.45
CA SER A 149 4.34 -19.80 -1.64
C SER A 149 5.29 -20.95 -1.25
N MET A 150 6.53 -20.92 -1.74
CA MET A 150 7.54 -21.94 -1.40
C MET A 150 7.88 -21.96 0.09
N ARG A 151 8.01 -20.79 0.71
CA ARG A 151 8.39 -20.65 2.12
C ARG A 151 7.34 -21.20 3.07
N HIS A 152 6.06 -20.94 2.80
CA HIS A 152 4.96 -21.37 3.65
C HIS A 152 4.27 -22.67 3.18
N GLY A 153 4.65 -23.18 2.01
CA GLY A 153 4.06 -24.39 1.44
C GLY A 153 2.62 -24.18 0.93
N PHE A 154 2.24 -22.95 0.56
CA PHE A 154 0.90 -22.62 0.04
C PHE A 154 0.82 -22.99 -1.44
N ARG A 155 -0.13 -23.85 -1.83
CA ARG A 155 -0.25 -24.43 -3.18
C ARG A 155 -1.55 -24.07 -3.90
N GLY A 156 -2.37 -23.18 -3.31
CA GLY A 156 -3.54 -22.60 -3.97
C GLY A 156 -3.15 -21.62 -5.09
N PRO A 157 -4.09 -20.72 -5.50
CA PRO A 157 -3.78 -19.69 -6.50
C PRO A 157 -2.52 -18.90 -6.15
N ASN A 158 -1.60 -18.71 -7.12
CA ASN A 158 -0.34 -17.99 -6.88
C ASN A 158 0.01 -17.15 -8.11
N PHE A 159 -0.06 -15.82 -7.97
CA PHE A 159 0.28 -14.87 -9.04
C PHE A 159 0.51 -13.46 -8.50
N ALA A 160 1.09 -12.59 -9.34
CA ALA A 160 1.24 -11.17 -9.04
C ALA A 160 0.20 -10.32 -9.76
N VAL A 161 -0.12 -9.16 -9.16
CA VAL A 161 -0.96 -8.12 -9.76
C VAL A 161 -0.13 -6.84 -9.96
N VAL A 162 -0.26 -6.21 -11.12
CA VAL A 162 0.47 -4.99 -11.46
C VAL A 162 -0.49 -3.95 -12.03
N SER A 163 -0.59 -2.81 -11.35
CA SER A 163 -1.36 -1.64 -11.76
C SER A 163 -0.76 -0.35 -11.16
N ALA A 164 0.57 -0.23 -11.29
CA ALA A 164 1.35 0.87 -10.73
C ALA A 164 1.06 1.06 -9.23
N CYS A 165 0.73 2.29 -8.79
CA CYS A 165 0.46 2.58 -7.37
C CYS A 165 -0.77 1.83 -6.82
N ALA A 166 -1.70 1.36 -7.67
CA ALA A 166 -2.89 0.62 -7.26
C ALA A 166 -2.66 -0.90 -7.11
N SER A 167 -1.44 -1.38 -7.36
CA SER A 167 -1.12 -2.82 -7.45
C SER A 167 -1.56 -3.62 -6.23
N SER A 168 -1.20 -3.21 -5.01
CA SER A 168 -1.53 -3.97 -3.80
C SER A 168 -3.01 -3.86 -3.40
N THR A 169 -3.70 -2.77 -3.72
CA THR A 169 -5.17 -2.70 -3.55
C THR A 169 -5.88 -3.66 -4.52
N ASN A 170 -5.42 -3.75 -5.76
CA ASN A 170 -5.93 -4.73 -6.72
C ASN A 170 -5.58 -6.17 -6.29
N ALA A 171 -4.42 -6.42 -5.67
CA ALA A 171 -4.11 -7.74 -5.11
C ALA A 171 -5.08 -8.12 -3.99
N ILE A 172 -5.44 -7.19 -3.09
CA ILE A 172 -6.48 -7.39 -2.07
C ILE A 172 -7.83 -7.69 -2.72
N MET A 173 -8.20 -6.96 -3.77
CA MET A 173 -9.45 -7.19 -4.51
C MET A 173 -9.49 -8.59 -5.15
N GLU A 174 -8.40 -9.03 -5.80
CA GLU A 174 -8.34 -10.37 -6.39
C GLU A 174 -8.39 -11.46 -5.33
N ALA A 175 -7.68 -11.31 -4.20
CA ALA A 175 -7.76 -12.22 -3.07
C ALA A 175 -9.19 -12.30 -2.51
N PHE A 176 -9.84 -11.15 -2.34
CA PHE A 176 -11.24 -11.06 -1.93
C PHE A 176 -12.16 -11.83 -2.89
N ASN A 177 -11.99 -11.64 -4.20
CA ASN A 177 -12.78 -12.33 -5.23
C ASN A 177 -12.56 -13.85 -5.20
N LEU A 178 -11.32 -14.31 -5.11
CA LEU A 178 -10.99 -15.74 -5.05
C LEU A 178 -11.63 -16.43 -3.84
N ILE A 179 -11.60 -15.78 -2.68
CA ILE A 179 -12.18 -16.34 -1.46
C ILE A 179 -13.71 -16.29 -1.51
N ARG A 180 -14.32 -15.16 -1.85
CA ARG A 180 -15.79 -15.03 -1.87
C ARG A 180 -16.48 -15.93 -2.90
N LEU A 181 -15.76 -16.30 -3.98
CA LEU A 181 -16.21 -17.27 -4.97
C LEU A 181 -15.90 -18.74 -4.59
N GLY A 182 -15.28 -18.98 -3.43
CA GLY A 182 -14.95 -20.32 -2.95
C GLY A 182 -13.79 -20.99 -3.67
N MET A 183 -12.95 -20.24 -4.39
CA MET A 183 -11.77 -20.77 -5.09
C MET A 183 -10.59 -21.02 -4.14
N ALA A 184 -10.55 -20.33 -3.01
CA ALA A 184 -9.59 -20.52 -1.92
C ALA A 184 -10.29 -20.32 -0.58
N ASP A 185 -9.71 -20.85 0.50
CA ASP A 185 -10.16 -20.61 1.87
C ASP A 185 -9.32 -19.52 2.55
N ILE A 186 -8.04 -19.47 2.20
CA ILE A 186 -7.08 -18.47 2.70
C ILE A 186 -6.27 -17.93 1.51
N ILE A 187 -6.06 -16.62 1.47
CA ILE A 187 -5.10 -15.96 0.58
C ILE A 187 -4.20 -15.05 1.39
N LEU A 188 -2.89 -15.24 1.29
CA LEU A 188 -1.93 -14.23 1.67
C LEU A 188 -1.88 -13.18 0.55
N SER A 189 -2.34 -11.98 0.86
CA SER A 189 -2.38 -10.88 -0.11
C SER A 189 -1.62 -9.67 0.40
N GLY A 190 -1.07 -8.89 -0.52
CA GLY A 190 -0.35 -7.68 -0.16
C GLY A 190 0.50 -7.13 -1.30
N GLY A 191 1.58 -6.46 -0.92
CA GLY A 191 2.52 -5.92 -1.89
C GLY A 191 3.78 -5.38 -1.24
N SER A 192 4.82 -5.26 -2.04
CA SER A 192 6.11 -4.68 -1.65
C SER A 192 6.67 -3.81 -2.78
N GLU A 193 7.43 -2.79 -2.40
CA GLU A 193 8.18 -1.96 -3.34
C GLU A 193 9.45 -1.46 -2.68
N SER A 194 10.57 -1.54 -3.40
CA SER A 194 11.87 -1.05 -2.93
C SER A 194 12.67 -0.55 -4.13
N VAL A 195 12.41 0.68 -4.57
CA VAL A 195 12.98 1.26 -5.78
C VAL A 195 13.71 2.59 -5.52
N ILE A 196 14.06 2.86 -4.27
CA ILE A 196 14.90 4.02 -3.91
C ILE A 196 16.33 3.73 -4.38
N SER A 197 16.60 4.13 -5.62
CA SER A 197 17.87 3.94 -6.35
C SER A 197 18.08 5.11 -7.29
N GLU A 198 19.27 5.18 -7.90
CA GLU A 198 19.57 6.24 -8.88
C GLU A 198 18.58 6.21 -10.05
N ALA A 199 18.24 5.02 -10.56
CA ALA A 199 17.26 4.90 -11.65
C ALA A 199 15.85 5.28 -11.21
N GLY A 200 15.40 4.84 -10.02
CA GLY A 200 14.08 5.15 -9.50
C GLY A 200 13.89 6.64 -9.22
N VAL A 201 14.76 7.22 -8.40
CA VAL A 201 14.69 8.66 -8.06
C VAL A 201 14.93 9.51 -9.29
N GLY A 202 15.92 9.17 -10.14
CA GLY A 202 16.22 9.89 -11.37
C GLY A 202 15.05 9.86 -12.36
N GLY A 203 14.40 8.73 -12.53
CA GLY A 203 13.24 8.56 -13.39
C GLY A 203 12.06 9.43 -12.96
N PHE A 204 11.71 9.42 -11.68
CA PHE A 204 10.62 10.26 -11.17
C PHE A 204 10.99 11.75 -11.12
N ASN A 205 12.26 12.12 -10.89
CA ASN A 205 12.73 13.51 -11.06
C ASN A 205 12.59 13.99 -12.50
N ALA A 206 12.88 13.15 -13.51
CA ALA A 206 12.73 13.50 -14.92
C ALA A 206 11.27 13.82 -15.27
N MET A 207 10.31 13.15 -14.60
CA MET A 207 8.87 13.40 -14.74
C MET A 207 8.39 14.61 -13.92
N LYS A 208 9.26 15.24 -13.11
CA LYS A 208 8.88 16.32 -12.17
C LYS A 208 7.77 15.91 -11.19
N ALA A 209 7.78 14.64 -10.78
CA ALA A 209 6.75 14.07 -9.91
C ALA A 209 7.10 14.14 -8.43
N LEU A 210 8.39 14.22 -8.10
CA LEU A 210 8.90 14.27 -6.72
C LEU A 210 8.98 15.70 -6.19
N SER A 211 8.74 15.85 -4.89
CA SER A 211 9.07 17.07 -4.16
C SER A 211 10.58 17.34 -4.21
N GLU A 212 10.96 18.61 -4.40
CA GLU A 212 12.35 19.07 -4.40
C GLU A 212 12.70 19.85 -3.11
N ARG A 213 11.92 19.69 -2.03
CA ARG A 213 12.08 20.42 -0.75
C ARG A 213 13.23 19.85 0.09
N ASN A 214 14.43 19.92 -0.44
CA ASN A 214 15.64 19.34 0.17
C ASN A 214 16.06 19.99 1.50
N GLU A 215 15.62 21.22 1.78
CA GLU A 215 15.99 21.94 3.01
C GLU A 215 15.28 21.39 4.25
N ASP A 216 14.13 20.78 4.05
CA ASP A 216 13.34 20.18 5.14
C ASP A 216 12.57 18.93 4.66
N PRO A 217 13.29 17.79 4.53
CA PRO A 217 12.71 16.52 4.07
C PRO A 217 11.49 16.08 4.89
N LYS A 218 11.51 16.32 6.20
CA LYS A 218 10.47 15.86 7.12
C LYS A 218 9.10 16.50 6.86
N THR A 219 9.09 17.68 6.25
CA THR A 219 7.86 18.40 5.90
C THR A 219 7.54 18.38 4.41
N ALA A 220 8.29 17.61 3.61
CA ALA A 220 8.14 17.59 2.16
C ALA A 220 6.84 16.92 1.70
N SER A 221 6.45 15.78 2.31
CA SER A 221 5.15 15.16 2.05
C SER A 221 4.06 15.90 2.83
N ARG A 222 3.28 16.72 2.13
CA ARG A 222 2.28 17.63 2.71
C ARG A 222 0.94 17.62 1.96
N PRO A 223 0.23 16.49 1.96
CA PRO A 223 -1.07 16.41 1.29
C PRO A 223 -2.02 17.52 1.76
N TYR A 224 -2.73 18.10 0.78
CA TYR A 224 -3.73 19.17 0.98
C TYR A 224 -3.16 20.56 1.40
N ASP A 225 -1.86 20.66 1.66
CA ASP A 225 -1.21 21.95 1.88
C ASP A 225 -1.09 22.71 0.56
N LYS A 226 -1.28 24.04 0.61
CA LYS A 226 -1.20 24.91 -0.57
C LYS A 226 0.16 24.84 -1.28
N ASP A 227 1.23 24.68 -0.49
CA ASP A 227 2.61 24.73 -0.99
C ASP A 227 3.20 23.32 -1.28
N ARG A 228 2.33 22.30 -1.48
CA ARG A 228 2.75 20.96 -1.92
C ARG A 228 3.32 21.00 -3.32
N ASP A 229 4.41 20.28 -3.57
CA ASP A 229 5.18 20.38 -4.80
C ASP A 229 5.49 19.02 -5.47
N GLY A 230 4.96 17.93 -4.96
CA GLY A 230 5.18 16.58 -5.47
C GLY A 230 5.18 15.54 -4.36
N PHE A 231 5.22 14.27 -4.73
CA PHE A 231 5.24 13.21 -3.74
C PHE A 231 6.65 12.94 -3.20
N VAL A 232 6.73 12.33 -2.03
CA VAL A 232 7.98 11.79 -1.46
C VAL A 232 7.97 10.28 -1.69
N MET A 233 9.01 9.76 -2.35
CA MET A 233 9.13 8.32 -2.60
C MET A 233 9.32 7.57 -1.28
N GLY A 234 8.61 6.46 -1.11
CA GLY A 234 8.78 5.53 0.00
C GLY A 234 9.05 4.11 -0.48
N GLU A 235 9.61 3.28 0.37
CA GLU A 235 9.71 1.83 0.21
C GLU A 235 8.99 1.12 1.35
N GLY A 236 8.60 -0.14 1.15
CA GLY A 236 7.96 -0.93 2.19
C GLY A 236 7.23 -2.16 1.67
N ALA A 237 6.63 -2.88 2.60
CA ALA A 237 5.79 -4.03 2.32
C ALA A 237 4.66 -4.14 3.35
N GLY A 238 3.52 -4.64 2.89
CA GLY A 238 2.43 -5.06 3.75
C GLY A 238 1.88 -6.40 3.30
N ALA A 239 1.44 -7.22 4.25
CA ALA A 239 0.81 -8.49 3.99
C ALA A 239 -0.42 -8.68 4.87
N LEU A 240 -1.47 -9.23 4.30
CA LEU A 240 -2.72 -9.59 4.96
C LEU A 240 -2.98 -11.07 4.77
N ILE A 241 -3.35 -11.77 5.82
CA ILE A 241 -4.03 -13.05 5.71
C ILE A 241 -5.51 -12.77 5.60
N MET A 242 -6.04 -12.99 4.41
CA MET A 242 -7.46 -12.91 4.11
C MET A 242 -8.06 -14.31 4.14
N GLU A 243 -9.19 -14.47 4.78
CA GLU A 243 -9.73 -15.78 5.09
C GLU A 243 -11.26 -15.81 4.97
N GLU A 244 -11.81 -16.91 4.53
CA GLU A 244 -13.24 -17.15 4.56
C GLU A 244 -13.73 -17.18 6.02
N LEU A 245 -14.85 -16.49 6.29
CA LEU A 245 -15.31 -16.25 7.66
C LEU A 245 -15.57 -17.55 8.46
N GLU A 246 -16.28 -18.51 7.87
CA GLU A 246 -16.61 -19.77 8.57
C GLU A 246 -15.35 -20.60 8.84
N HIS A 247 -14.39 -20.57 7.90
CA HIS A 247 -13.08 -21.20 8.07
C HIS A 247 -12.33 -20.55 9.24
N ALA A 248 -12.28 -19.20 9.29
CA ALA A 248 -11.64 -18.45 10.37
C ALA A 248 -12.27 -18.76 11.75
N GLN A 249 -13.60 -18.76 11.82
CA GLN A 249 -14.34 -19.10 13.05
C GLN A 249 -14.08 -20.53 13.49
N LYS A 250 -14.13 -21.50 12.57
CA LYS A 250 -13.90 -22.92 12.86
C LYS A 250 -12.54 -23.20 13.48
N ARG A 251 -11.49 -22.49 13.04
CA ARG A 251 -10.15 -22.62 13.62
C ARG A 251 -9.89 -21.72 14.82
N GLY A 252 -10.88 -20.91 15.23
CA GLY A 252 -10.74 -19.96 16.36
C GLY A 252 -9.79 -18.81 16.07
N ALA A 253 -9.72 -18.33 14.83
CA ALA A 253 -8.84 -17.25 14.44
C ALA A 253 -9.22 -15.93 15.10
N LYS A 254 -8.21 -15.11 15.41
CA LYS A 254 -8.40 -13.67 15.64
C LYS A 254 -8.90 -13.04 14.35
N ILE A 255 -9.92 -12.23 14.43
CA ILE A 255 -10.47 -11.47 13.28
C ILE A 255 -10.31 -9.99 13.56
N TYR A 256 -9.58 -9.29 12.67
CA TYR A 256 -9.38 -7.85 12.74
C TYR A 256 -10.59 -7.08 12.21
N CYS A 257 -11.02 -7.44 11.01
CA CYS A 257 -12.10 -6.77 10.30
C CYS A 257 -12.67 -7.69 9.21
N GLU A 258 -13.72 -7.23 8.54
CA GLU A 258 -14.26 -7.81 7.32
C GLU A 258 -13.91 -6.91 6.13
N ILE A 259 -13.49 -7.50 5.02
CA ILE A 259 -13.44 -6.81 3.72
C ILE A 259 -14.88 -6.73 3.22
N ALA A 260 -15.42 -5.51 3.13
CA ALA A 260 -16.83 -5.31 2.80
C ALA A 260 -17.07 -5.26 1.29
N GLY A 261 -16.15 -4.66 0.55
CA GLY A 261 -16.26 -4.53 -0.89
C GLY A 261 -15.04 -3.85 -1.50
N CYS A 262 -14.92 -3.99 -2.81
CA CYS A 262 -13.81 -3.43 -3.59
C CYS A 262 -14.32 -2.78 -4.88
N GLY A 263 -13.52 -1.90 -5.46
CA GLY A 263 -13.77 -1.29 -6.75
C GLY A 263 -12.51 -1.17 -7.57
N ALA A 264 -12.64 -1.29 -8.90
CA ALA A 264 -11.58 -0.98 -9.86
C ALA A 264 -12.18 -0.25 -11.05
N THR A 265 -11.53 0.81 -11.50
CA THR A 265 -11.91 1.61 -12.68
C THR A 265 -10.68 2.16 -13.38
N ALA A 266 -10.88 2.80 -14.52
CA ALA A 266 -9.85 3.51 -15.24
C ALA A 266 -10.28 4.95 -15.53
N ASP A 267 -9.31 5.89 -15.50
CA ASP A 267 -9.53 7.27 -15.90
C ASP A 267 -9.76 7.42 -17.42
N ALA A 268 -9.09 6.56 -18.20
CA ALA A 268 -9.08 6.62 -19.67
C ALA A 268 -8.81 8.05 -20.21
N TYR A 269 -7.88 8.76 -19.57
CA TYR A 269 -7.61 10.18 -19.81
C TYR A 269 -6.15 10.48 -20.18
N HIS A 270 -5.21 10.20 -19.28
CA HIS A 270 -3.80 10.52 -19.47
C HIS A 270 -2.91 9.49 -18.75
N ILE A 271 -1.67 9.30 -19.22
CA ILE A 271 -0.77 8.28 -18.69
C ILE A 271 -0.35 8.54 -17.23
N THR A 272 -0.26 9.79 -16.79
CA THR A 272 0.21 10.16 -15.45
C THR A 272 -0.67 11.16 -14.71
N ALA A 273 -1.43 12.00 -15.42
CA ALA A 273 -2.30 12.99 -14.81
C ALA A 273 -3.69 12.40 -14.51
N PRO A 274 -4.28 12.70 -13.33
CA PRO A 274 -5.64 12.29 -13.02
C PRO A 274 -6.65 13.02 -13.92
N HIS A 275 -7.84 12.44 -14.07
CA HIS A 275 -8.93 13.13 -14.74
C HIS A 275 -9.28 14.42 -13.96
N PRO A 276 -9.35 15.60 -14.60
CA PRO A 276 -9.52 16.89 -13.89
C PRO A 276 -10.80 16.98 -13.05
N GLU A 277 -11.85 16.26 -13.49
CA GLU A 277 -13.12 16.16 -12.76
C GLU A 277 -13.15 15.01 -11.73
N GLY A 278 -12.02 14.31 -11.49
CA GLY A 278 -11.97 13.16 -10.58
C GLY A 278 -12.86 11.98 -10.97
N LEU A 279 -13.18 11.83 -12.28
CA LEU A 279 -14.19 10.87 -12.76
C LEU A 279 -13.84 9.43 -12.37
N GLY A 280 -12.59 9.00 -12.57
CA GLY A 280 -12.16 7.64 -12.22
C GLY A 280 -12.21 7.39 -10.71
N ALA A 281 -11.73 8.36 -9.91
CA ALA A 281 -11.79 8.32 -8.45
C ALA A 281 -13.24 8.25 -7.94
N LYS A 282 -14.15 9.05 -8.51
CA LYS A 282 -15.58 9.00 -8.22
C LYS A 282 -16.18 7.63 -8.55
N ASN A 283 -15.88 7.11 -9.73
CA ASN A 283 -16.42 5.85 -10.21
C ASN A 283 -15.95 4.66 -9.37
N VAL A 284 -14.68 4.66 -8.94
CA VAL A 284 -14.12 3.56 -8.14
C VAL A 284 -14.71 3.53 -6.73
N MET A 285 -14.88 4.67 -6.06
CA MET A 285 -15.55 4.74 -4.77
C MET A 285 -17.01 4.26 -4.86
N ASN A 286 -17.75 4.70 -5.88
CA ASN A 286 -19.11 4.21 -6.14
C ASN A 286 -19.15 2.70 -6.43
N ALA A 287 -18.15 2.16 -7.14
CA ALA A 287 -18.06 0.72 -7.39
C ALA A 287 -17.85 -0.06 -6.10
N ALA A 288 -16.93 0.39 -5.24
CA ALA A 288 -16.66 -0.23 -3.94
C ALA A 288 -17.88 -0.17 -3.01
N LEU A 289 -18.58 0.96 -2.94
CA LEU A 289 -19.82 1.10 -2.15
C LEU A 289 -20.92 0.16 -2.63
N ARG A 290 -21.10 0.03 -3.95
CA ARG A 290 -22.07 -0.93 -4.53
C ARG A 290 -21.70 -2.38 -4.22
N ASP A 291 -20.43 -2.76 -4.36
CA ASP A 291 -19.94 -4.10 -4.06
C ASP A 291 -20.13 -4.45 -2.58
N ALA A 292 -19.91 -3.47 -1.70
CA ALA A 292 -20.13 -3.60 -0.25
C ALA A 292 -21.62 -3.59 0.15
N GLY A 293 -22.55 -3.19 -0.73
CA GLY A 293 -23.94 -2.94 -0.38
C GLY A 293 -24.11 -1.79 0.62
N MET A 294 -23.18 -0.83 0.64
CA MET A 294 -23.12 0.28 1.59
C MET A 294 -23.49 1.61 0.95
N LYS A 295 -23.94 2.55 1.77
CA LYS A 295 -24.21 3.94 1.39
C LYS A 295 -23.05 4.84 1.81
N PRO A 296 -22.89 6.04 1.23
CA PRO A 296 -21.87 7.00 1.65
C PRO A 296 -21.87 7.28 3.16
N GLY A 297 -23.01 7.46 3.79
CA GLY A 297 -23.14 7.71 5.23
C GLY A 297 -22.75 6.55 6.16
N ASP A 298 -22.45 5.37 5.63
CA ASP A 298 -21.96 4.22 6.40
C ASP A 298 -20.43 4.25 6.58
N ILE A 299 -19.72 5.11 5.82
CA ILE A 299 -18.27 5.28 5.91
C ILE A 299 -17.93 6.38 6.92
N ASP A 300 -17.03 6.10 7.84
CA ASP A 300 -16.58 7.07 8.87
C ASP A 300 -15.20 7.64 8.56
N TYR A 301 -14.37 6.95 7.79
CA TYR A 301 -13.00 7.33 7.48
C TYR A 301 -12.62 7.00 6.03
N ILE A 302 -11.90 7.94 5.39
CA ILE A 302 -11.27 7.73 4.09
C ILE A 302 -9.75 7.94 4.24
N ASN A 303 -8.97 6.89 3.98
CA ASN A 303 -7.55 7.00 3.72
C ASN A 303 -7.38 7.24 2.22
N THR A 304 -6.94 8.43 1.88
CA THR A 304 -6.89 8.89 0.50
C THR A 304 -5.61 8.44 -0.21
N HIS A 305 -5.65 8.49 -1.53
CA HIS A 305 -4.42 8.42 -2.30
C HIS A 305 -3.51 9.60 -1.96
N GLY A 306 -4.00 10.81 -1.89
CA GLY A 306 -3.39 12.02 -1.27
C GLY A 306 -1.86 12.07 -1.32
N THR A 307 -1.27 12.17 -2.53
CA THR A 307 0.17 12.03 -2.73
C THR A 307 0.96 13.31 -2.50
N SER A 308 0.33 14.40 -2.08
CA SER A 308 1.00 15.72 -1.99
C SER A 308 1.34 16.31 -3.37
N THR A 309 0.54 15.97 -4.38
CA THR A 309 0.68 16.55 -5.72
C THR A 309 -0.39 17.61 -5.96
N PRO A 310 -0.05 18.72 -6.66
CA PRO A 310 -0.99 19.84 -6.84
C PRO A 310 -2.32 19.41 -7.47
N LEU A 311 -2.31 18.58 -8.50
CA LEU A 311 -3.50 18.16 -9.23
C LEU A 311 -4.20 16.96 -8.59
N GLY A 312 -3.43 15.98 -8.09
CA GLY A 312 -3.96 14.73 -7.55
C GLY A 312 -4.87 14.95 -6.34
N ASP A 313 -4.39 15.73 -5.38
CA ASP A 313 -5.10 15.97 -4.13
C ASP A 313 -6.44 16.73 -4.38
N VAL A 314 -6.44 17.73 -5.29
CA VAL A 314 -7.67 18.47 -5.65
C VAL A 314 -8.68 17.58 -6.36
N SER A 315 -8.23 16.78 -7.33
CA SER A 315 -9.09 15.86 -8.10
C SER A 315 -9.76 14.82 -7.19
N GLU A 316 -9.01 14.26 -6.23
CA GLU A 316 -9.54 13.29 -5.28
C GLU A 316 -10.56 13.90 -4.32
N VAL A 317 -10.28 15.08 -3.76
CA VAL A 317 -11.21 15.79 -2.86
C VAL A 317 -12.51 16.13 -3.59
N LYS A 318 -12.43 16.56 -4.86
CA LYS A 318 -13.63 16.79 -5.68
C LYS A 318 -14.45 15.51 -5.85
N ALA A 319 -13.79 14.38 -6.15
CA ALA A 319 -14.45 13.10 -6.27
C ALA A 319 -15.13 12.65 -4.96
N ILE A 320 -14.48 12.88 -3.80
CA ILE A 320 -15.06 12.60 -2.48
C ILE A 320 -16.34 13.46 -2.27
N MET A 321 -16.27 14.75 -2.54
CA MET A 321 -17.43 15.63 -2.43
C MET A 321 -18.59 15.17 -3.32
N ASP A 322 -18.29 14.75 -4.55
CA ASP A 322 -19.28 14.27 -5.51
C ASP A 322 -19.95 12.94 -5.09
N VAL A 323 -19.21 12.04 -4.44
CA VAL A 323 -19.72 10.73 -4.00
C VAL A 323 -20.49 10.83 -2.70
N PHE A 324 -19.96 11.60 -1.74
CA PHE A 324 -20.47 11.63 -0.37
C PHE A 324 -21.46 12.78 -0.12
N GLY A 325 -21.49 13.83 -0.97
CA GLY A 325 -22.39 14.96 -0.80
C GLY A 325 -22.26 15.57 0.60
N ASP A 326 -23.40 15.76 1.30
CA ASP A 326 -23.40 16.28 2.67
C ASP A 326 -22.74 15.35 3.70
N ASP A 327 -22.67 14.05 3.43
CA ASP A 327 -21.98 13.09 4.30
C ASP A 327 -20.47 13.33 4.31
N ALA A 328 -19.89 13.98 3.27
CA ALA A 328 -18.47 14.34 3.23
C ALA A 328 -18.04 15.19 4.44
N PHE A 329 -18.93 16.06 4.95
CA PHE A 329 -18.65 16.90 6.11
C PHE A 329 -18.70 16.15 7.45
N ARG A 330 -19.11 14.88 7.43
CA ARG A 330 -19.11 13.98 8.61
C ARG A 330 -17.99 12.99 8.60
N LEU A 331 -17.28 12.84 7.47
CA LEU A 331 -16.12 11.96 7.31
C LEU A 331 -14.90 12.56 8.01
N ASN A 332 -14.01 11.68 8.42
CA ASN A 332 -12.61 12.04 8.56
C ASN A 332 -11.86 11.59 7.31
N ILE A 333 -11.02 12.46 6.80
CA ILE A 333 -10.15 12.21 5.66
C ILE A 333 -8.72 12.32 6.17
N SER A 334 -7.83 11.39 5.79
CA SER A 334 -6.41 11.62 6.00
C SER A 334 -5.57 10.95 4.91
N SER A 335 -4.37 11.50 4.69
CA SER A 335 -3.34 10.85 3.90
C SER A 335 -2.17 10.44 4.80
N THR A 336 -2.04 9.14 5.02
CA THR A 336 -0.90 8.57 5.76
C THR A 336 0.41 8.70 4.98
N LYS A 337 0.36 9.04 3.67
CA LYS A 337 1.55 9.36 2.87
C LYS A 337 2.28 10.61 3.35
N SER A 338 1.64 11.47 4.14
CA SER A 338 2.32 12.56 4.84
C SER A 338 3.44 12.04 5.76
N MET A 339 3.33 10.79 6.23
CA MET A 339 4.27 10.13 7.13
C MET A 339 5.08 9.04 6.43
N THR A 340 4.44 8.12 5.71
CA THR A 340 5.10 6.98 5.05
C THR A 340 5.78 7.34 3.75
N GLY A 341 5.51 8.52 3.18
CA GLY A 341 5.77 8.75 1.76
C GLY A 341 4.88 7.86 0.88
N HIS A 342 5.15 7.86 -0.40
CA HIS A 342 4.43 7.05 -1.37
C HIS A 342 5.19 5.75 -1.66
N CYS A 343 4.74 4.64 -1.07
CA CYS A 343 5.35 3.31 -1.23
C CYS A 343 4.96 2.63 -2.57
N LEU A 344 4.55 3.38 -3.59
CA LEU A 344 4.23 2.93 -4.95
C LEU A 344 3.34 1.68 -4.96
N GLY A 345 3.81 0.54 -5.51
CA GLY A 345 3.03 -0.68 -5.58
C GLY A 345 2.62 -1.29 -4.23
N ALA A 346 3.35 -0.96 -3.16
CA ALA A 346 3.00 -1.35 -1.79
C ALA A 346 2.04 -0.38 -1.09
N ALA A 347 1.78 0.82 -1.65
CA ALA A 347 1.02 1.87 -0.98
C ALA A 347 -0.36 1.39 -0.52
N GLY A 348 -1.09 0.70 -1.40
CA GLY A 348 -2.47 0.27 -1.12
C GLY A 348 -2.60 -0.66 0.08
N VAL A 349 -1.70 -1.63 0.24
CA VAL A 349 -1.76 -2.54 1.40
C VAL A 349 -1.31 -1.85 2.68
N VAL A 350 -0.29 -0.99 2.63
CA VAL A 350 0.15 -0.19 3.79
C VAL A 350 -1.01 0.69 4.28
N GLU A 351 -1.74 1.32 3.39
CA GLU A 351 -2.90 2.16 3.69
C GLU A 351 -4.14 1.35 4.12
N ALA A 352 -4.36 0.18 3.51
CA ALA A 352 -5.41 -0.74 3.96
C ALA A 352 -5.15 -1.18 5.42
N ILE A 353 -3.90 -1.45 5.80
CA ILE A 353 -3.52 -1.76 7.19
C ILE A 353 -3.87 -0.57 8.12
N ALA A 354 -3.60 0.67 7.72
CA ALA A 354 -4.00 1.85 8.49
C ALA A 354 -5.53 1.95 8.66
N CYS A 355 -6.31 1.65 7.61
CA CYS A 355 -7.77 1.57 7.68
C CYS A 355 -8.24 0.45 8.61
N ILE A 356 -7.67 -0.74 8.53
CA ILE A 356 -7.99 -1.88 9.41
C ILE A 356 -7.73 -1.51 10.86
N MET A 357 -6.56 -0.94 11.16
CA MET A 357 -6.20 -0.54 12.52
C MET A 357 -7.09 0.59 13.04
N SER A 358 -7.55 1.49 12.15
CA SER A 358 -8.51 2.54 12.52
C SER A 358 -9.87 1.96 12.92
N VAL A 359 -10.36 0.97 12.17
CA VAL A 359 -11.61 0.25 12.48
C VAL A 359 -11.52 -0.55 13.78
N VAL A 360 -10.36 -1.16 14.05
CA VAL A 360 -10.13 -1.95 15.27
C VAL A 360 -10.06 -1.07 16.50
N ASN A 361 -9.34 0.06 16.43
CA ASN A 361 -8.99 0.88 17.60
C ASN A 361 -9.88 2.12 17.79
N ASP A 362 -10.79 2.42 16.85
CA ASP A 362 -11.62 3.63 16.88
C ASP A 362 -10.77 4.92 16.95
N ILE A 363 -9.66 4.95 16.20
CA ILE A 363 -8.74 6.09 16.11
C ILE A 363 -8.34 6.28 14.64
N ILE A 364 -8.35 7.52 14.17
CA ILE A 364 -7.95 7.90 12.82
C ILE A 364 -6.57 8.56 12.86
N PRO A 365 -5.59 8.08 12.06
CA PRO A 365 -4.27 8.69 11.97
C PRO A 365 -4.33 10.06 11.27
N PRO A 366 -3.42 11.00 11.61
CA PRO A 366 -3.46 12.34 11.06
C PRO A 366 -2.90 12.42 9.64
N THR A 367 -3.24 13.52 8.96
CA THR A 367 -2.41 14.13 7.93
C THR A 367 -1.47 15.13 8.60
N ILE A 368 -0.16 14.92 8.52
CA ILE A 368 0.82 15.87 9.06
C ILE A 368 1.25 16.88 7.97
N ASN A 369 2.06 17.88 8.38
CA ASN A 369 2.71 18.85 7.48
C ASN A 369 1.75 19.83 6.77
N HIS A 370 0.59 20.10 7.36
CA HIS A 370 -0.30 21.17 6.89
C HIS A 370 0.08 22.49 7.55
N PHE A 371 0.42 23.50 6.75
CA PHE A 371 0.85 24.83 7.18
C PHE A 371 -0.04 25.93 6.61
N THR A 372 -0.49 25.78 5.37
CA THR A 372 -1.26 26.79 4.64
C THR A 372 -2.46 26.16 3.95
N ASP A 373 -3.65 26.74 4.19
CA ASP A 373 -4.88 26.31 3.55
C ASP A 373 -4.82 26.52 2.03
N ASP A 374 -5.22 25.47 1.28
CA ASP A 374 -5.36 25.57 -0.18
C ASP A 374 -6.76 26.07 -0.52
N PRO A 375 -6.92 27.24 -1.16
CA PRO A 375 -8.23 27.77 -1.53
C PRO A 375 -8.98 26.93 -2.58
N ALA A 376 -8.31 25.97 -3.24
CA ALA A 376 -8.95 25.02 -4.15
C ALA A 376 -9.68 23.88 -3.43
N LEU A 377 -9.50 23.75 -2.11
CA LEU A 377 -10.11 22.70 -1.28
C LEU A 377 -11.20 23.30 -0.38
N ASP A 378 -12.26 22.53 -0.15
CA ASP A 378 -13.32 22.95 0.78
C ASP A 378 -12.84 22.77 2.24
N GLN A 379 -12.60 23.87 2.92
CA GLN A 379 -12.08 23.91 4.28
C GLN A 379 -13.08 23.43 5.36
N ARG A 380 -14.31 23.09 4.99
CA ARG A 380 -15.29 22.45 5.88
C ARG A 380 -15.03 20.95 6.06
N LEU A 381 -14.23 20.35 5.19
CA LEU A 381 -13.84 18.96 5.28
C LEU A 381 -12.85 18.73 6.43
N ASP A 382 -13.00 17.59 7.12
CA ASP A 382 -12.10 17.21 8.21
C ASP A 382 -10.94 16.35 7.67
N PHE A 383 -9.85 17.00 7.25
CA PHE A 383 -8.63 16.33 6.78
C PHE A 383 -7.79 15.71 7.90
N THR A 384 -8.29 15.70 9.13
CA THR A 384 -7.63 15.15 10.32
C THR A 384 -6.20 15.69 10.46
N PHE A 385 -6.03 17.01 10.35
CA PHE A 385 -4.71 17.62 10.36
C PHE A 385 -4.01 17.53 11.72
N ARG A 386 -2.70 17.26 11.67
CA ARG A 386 -1.70 17.34 12.75
C ARG A 386 -1.82 16.27 13.84
N HIS A 387 -3.00 15.91 14.28
CA HIS A 387 -3.20 14.99 15.41
C HIS A 387 -4.18 13.87 15.05
N SER A 388 -3.90 12.66 15.56
CA SER A 388 -4.84 11.55 15.47
C SER A 388 -6.16 11.89 16.18
N LYS A 389 -7.28 11.34 15.70
CA LYS A 389 -8.61 11.65 16.20
C LYS A 389 -9.33 10.38 16.68
N LYS A 390 -9.71 10.37 17.96
CA LYS A 390 -10.56 9.31 18.48
C LYS A 390 -11.98 9.47 17.95
N ARG A 391 -12.49 8.41 17.35
CA ARG A 391 -13.83 8.36 16.78
C ARG A 391 -14.22 6.91 16.54
N ILE A 392 -15.48 6.52 16.77
CA ILE A 392 -15.99 5.22 16.35
C ILE A 392 -15.88 5.12 14.82
N VAL A 393 -15.15 4.11 14.34
CA VAL A 393 -14.95 3.82 12.92
C VAL A 393 -15.62 2.49 12.61
N ARG A 394 -16.84 2.54 12.09
CA ARG A 394 -17.60 1.35 11.69
C ARG A 394 -17.07 0.77 10.37
N ALA A 395 -16.73 1.67 9.45
CA ALA A 395 -16.14 1.32 8.17
C ALA A 395 -15.16 2.41 7.70
N ALA A 396 -14.11 1.96 7.05
CA ALA A 396 -13.09 2.80 6.43
C ALA A 396 -12.91 2.42 4.96
N LEU A 397 -12.61 3.41 4.13
CA LEU A 397 -12.37 3.29 2.71
C LEU A 397 -10.94 3.71 2.40
N SER A 398 -10.20 2.93 1.62
CA SER A 398 -8.85 3.25 1.15
C SER A 398 -8.84 3.39 -0.35
N ASN A 399 -8.36 4.54 -0.85
CA ASN A 399 -8.22 4.86 -2.27
C ASN A 399 -6.77 4.74 -2.74
N THR A 400 -6.57 4.18 -3.91
CA THR A 400 -5.26 4.16 -4.57
C THR A 400 -5.43 4.44 -6.06
N PHE A 401 -4.68 5.43 -6.58
CA PHE A 401 -4.73 5.82 -7.98
C PHE A 401 -3.33 5.70 -8.59
N GLY A 402 -3.21 4.93 -9.66
CA GLY A 402 -1.94 4.61 -10.30
C GLY A 402 -1.75 5.27 -11.65
N PHE A 403 -0.51 5.50 -12.05
CA PHE A 403 -0.15 5.83 -13.42
C PHE A 403 -0.75 4.81 -14.39
N GLY A 404 -1.14 5.27 -15.59
CA GLY A 404 -1.99 4.49 -16.51
C GLY A 404 -3.47 4.75 -16.28
N GLY A 405 -3.85 5.57 -15.28
CA GLY A 405 -5.23 5.85 -14.90
C GLY A 405 -5.90 4.70 -14.15
N HIS A 406 -5.11 3.85 -13.49
CA HIS A 406 -5.63 2.75 -12.67
C HIS A 406 -6.17 3.27 -11.34
N ASN A 407 -7.45 3.01 -11.05
CA ASN A 407 -8.09 3.37 -9.80
C ASN A 407 -8.55 2.11 -9.08
N ALA A 408 -8.18 1.97 -7.81
CA ALA A 408 -8.60 0.88 -6.94
C ALA A 408 -9.06 1.42 -5.58
N CYS A 409 -10.08 0.79 -5.02
CA CYS A 409 -10.66 1.15 -3.73
C CYS A 409 -11.03 -0.12 -2.97
N VAL A 410 -10.75 -0.14 -1.67
CA VAL A 410 -11.18 -1.20 -0.75
C VAL A 410 -11.91 -0.60 0.44
N ILE A 411 -13.01 -1.25 0.87
CA ILE A 411 -13.77 -0.92 2.06
C ILE A 411 -13.57 -2.03 3.08
N VAL A 412 -13.11 -1.65 4.27
CA VAL A 412 -13.03 -2.52 5.44
C VAL A 412 -14.06 -2.09 6.48
N LYS A 413 -14.69 -3.03 7.14
CA LYS A 413 -15.67 -2.74 8.19
C LYS A 413 -15.40 -3.52 9.47
N LYS A 414 -15.89 -2.99 10.59
CA LYS A 414 -15.76 -3.61 11.90
C LYS A 414 -16.44 -4.97 11.89
N TYR A 415 -15.71 -5.99 12.35
CA TYR A 415 -16.30 -7.29 12.62
C TYR A 415 -16.98 -7.29 13.99
N LEU A 416 -18.27 -7.54 14.03
CA LEU A 416 -19.10 -7.46 15.26
C LEU A 416 -19.44 -8.85 15.86
N GLY A 417 -18.76 -9.89 15.36
CA GLY A 417 -19.14 -11.26 15.71
C GLY A 417 -20.21 -11.83 14.77
N ALA A 418 -20.66 -13.05 15.06
CA ALA A 418 -21.77 -13.70 14.36
C ALA A 418 -23.11 -13.28 14.98
#